data_1adbf4d9a3490452df9dc15b28d5d63a
#
_entry.id   1adbf4d9a3490452df9dc15b28d5d63a
#
_cell.length_a   1.000
_cell.length_b   1.000
_cell.length_c   1.000
_cell.angle_alpha   90.00
_cell.angle_beta   90.00
_cell.angle_gamma   90.00
#
_symmetry.space_group_name_H-M   'P 1'
#
loop_
_entity.id
_entity.type
_entity.pdbx_description
1 polymer ?
#
loop_
_entity_poly.entity_id
_entity_poly.type
_entity_poly.pdbx_seq_one_letter_code
_entity_poly.pdbx_strand_id
1 'polypeptide(L)'
;MEHSEAHSAIVSPTGLWWVPAGKQEKRWVAIAFVWCLILFAMMPVWHFKGGQNPSGVRARVNPQDFVARVEKFVNDYKVGDDKSGLPVVAPPPGSDIYMLGRMWQWYPVLRLKEGARYTLHLSSVDINHGFSLYPVNLNFQIVPGYDYGLKIVPNKSGDFRIVCNEFCGIGHHMMVGKVVVE
;
A
#
# COMPACT_ATOMS: atom_id res chain seq x y z
N MET A 1 -17.52 -56.90 8.05
CA MET A 1 -16.96 -55.77 7.26
C MET A 1 -18.06 -54.71 7.19
N GLU A 2 -17.94 -53.71 8.05
CA GLU A 2 -18.88 -52.59 8.07
C GLU A 2 -18.48 -51.68 6.89
N HIS A 3 -19.36 -51.62 5.91
CA HIS A 3 -19.21 -50.67 4.81
C HIS A 3 -19.36 -49.26 5.39
N SER A 4 -18.28 -48.50 5.46
CA SER A 4 -18.37 -47.09 5.74
C SER A 4 -19.15 -46.44 4.60
N GLU A 5 -20.41 -46.11 4.83
CA GLU A 5 -21.18 -45.33 3.87
C GLU A 5 -20.49 -44.01 3.67
N ALA A 6 -20.01 -43.75 2.46
CA ALA A 6 -19.39 -42.48 2.10
C ALA A 6 -20.44 -41.36 2.25
N HIS A 7 -20.25 -40.48 3.20
CA HIS A 7 -21.15 -39.35 3.37
C HIS A 7 -21.03 -38.41 2.16
N SER A 8 -22.14 -38.22 1.48
CA SER A 8 -22.26 -37.30 0.34
C SER A 8 -22.69 -35.91 0.85
N ALA A 9 -22.08 -34.84 0.34
CA ALA A 9 -22.53 -33.48 0.62
C ALA A 9 -23.96 -33.16 0.14
N ILE A 10 -24.54 -34.04 -0.68
CA ILE A 10 -25.89 -33.88 -1.28
C ILE A 10 -26.95 -34.65 -0.47
N VAL A 11 -26.54 -35.62 0.33
CA VAL A 11 -27.46 -36.45 1.13
C VAL A 11 -27.25 -36.12 2.60
N SER A 12 -28.33 -35.76 3.28
CA SER A 12 -28.28 -35.52 4.73
C SER A 12 -27.83 -36.78 5.46
N PRO A 13 -26.93 -36.66 6.46
CA PRO A 13 -26.54 -37.79 7.28
C PRO A 13 -27.77 -38.42 7.99
N THR A 14 -27.80 -39.75 8.03
CA THR A 14 -28.85 -40.49 8.73
C THR A 14 -28.69 -40.37 10.23
N GLY A 15 -29.76 -40.13 10.97
CA GLY A 15 -29.76 -40.02 12.41
C GLY A 15 -29.63 -38.62 12.96
N LEU A 16 -29.33 -38.52 14.25
CA LEU A 16 -29.14 -37.23 14.94
C LEU A 16 -27.74 -36.70 14.63
N TRP A 17 -27.65 -35.82 13.63
CA TRP A 17 -26.37 -35.27 13.17
C TRP A 17 -25.94 -34.00 13.93
N TRP A 18 -26.79 -33.43 14.76
CA TRP A 18 -26.39 -32.37 15.71
C TRP A 18 -26.72 -32.75 17.14
N VAL A 19 -25.83 -32.45 18.04
CA VAL A 19 -25.97 -32.68 19.47
C VAL A 19 -25.93 -31.33 20.18
N PRO A 20 -26.79 -31.08 21.22
CA PRO A 20 -26.69 -29.85 22.00
C PRO A 20 -25.29 -29.65 22.57
N ALA A 21 -24.79 -28.43 22.51
CA ALA A 21 -23.45 -28.09 22.98
C ALA A 21 -23.22 -28.51 24.43
N GLY A 22 -22.19 -29.29 24.65
CA GLY A 22 -21.76 -29.76 25.97
C GLY A 22 -21.20 -28.65 26.86
N LYS A 23 -20.98 -28.94 28.15
CA LYS A 23 -20.40 -27.95 29.08
C LYS A 23 -19.03 -27.42 28.64
N GLN A 24 -18.20 -28.26 28.07
CA GLN A 24 -16.86 -27.89 27.59
C GLN A 24 -16.92 -26.99 26.34
N GLU A 25 -17.81 -27.30 25.45
CA GLU A 25 -18.06 -26.52 24.26
C GLU A 25 -18.61 -25.12 24.59
N LYS A 26 -19.58 -25.03 25.52
CA LYS A 26 -20.07 -23.75 26.03
C LYS A 26 -18.97 -22.89 26.68
N ARG A 27 -18.01 -23.51 27.39
CA ARG A 27 -16.84 -22.81 27.94
C ARG A 27 -15.95 -22.27 26.83
N TRP A 28 -15.68 -23.08 25.84
CA TRP A 28 -14.90 -22.67 24.67
C TRP A 28 -15.54 -21.49 23.97
N VAL A 29 -16.82 -21.58 23.65
CA VAL A 29 -17.57 -20.50 23.01
C VAL A 29 -17.55 -19.24 23.89
N ALA A 30 -17.72 -19.35 25.20
CA ALA A 30 -17.65 -18.21 26.10
C ALA A 30 -16.27 -17.53 26.09
N ILE A 31 -15.18 -18.31 26.12
CA ILE A 31 -13.81 -17.78 26.03
C ILE A 31 -13.59 -17.10 24.67
N ALA A 32 -13.97 -17.74 23.57
CA ALA A 32 -13.85 -17.16 22.23
C ALA A 32 -14.67 -15.87 22.09
N PHE A 33 -15.85 -15.82 22.66
CA PHE A 33 -16.71 -14.63 22.64
C PHE A 33 -16.08 -13.47 23.44
N VAL A 34 -15.57 -13.72 24.64
CA VAL A 34 -14.86 -12.69 25.43
C VAL A 34 -13.64 -12.17 24.66
N TRP A 35 -12.86 -13.06 24.05
CA TRP A 35 -11.72 -12.67 23.25
C TRP A 35 -12.12 -11.83 22.04
N CYS A 36 -13.19 -12.22 21.36
CA CYS A 36 -13.78 -11.46 20.25
C CYS A 36 -14.17 -10.04 20.70
N LEU A 37 -14.81 -9.90 21.86
CA LEU A 37 -15.18 -8.58 22.40
C LEU A 37 -13.96 -7.71 22.71
N ILE A 38 -12.88 -8.30 23.25
CA ILE A 38 -11.62 -7.59 23.50
C ILE A 38 -11.05 -7.07 22.19
N LEU A 39 -10.91 -7.92 21.17
CA LEU A 39 -10.39 -7.54 19.87
C LEU A 39 -11.28 -6.49 19.18
N PHE A 40 -12.59 -6.66 19.27
CA PHE A 40 -13.54 -5.69 18.73
C PHE A 40 -13.41 -4.32 19.40
N ALA A 41 -13.25 -4.27 20.73
CA ALA A 41 -13.06 -3.03 21.47
C ALA A 41 -11.70 -2.36 21.17
N MET A 42 -10.68 -3.15 20.84
CA MET A 42 -9.38 -2.60 20.41
C MET A 42 -9.46 -1.80 19.08
N MET A 43 -10.36 -2.18 18.16
CA MET A 43 -10.48 -1.51 16.87
C MET A 43 -10.81 0.00 16.99
N PRO A 44 -11.87 0.43 17.71
CA PRO A 44 -12.12 1.85 17.92
C PRO A 44 -11.00 2.54 18.72
N VAL A 45 -10.36 1.86 19.68
CA VAL A 45 -9.21 2.44 20.39
C VAL A 45 -8.07 2.74 19.43
N TRP A 46 -7.75 1.84 18.52
CA TRP A 46 -6.75 2.07 17.50
C TRP A 46 -7.15 3.16 16.50
N HIS A 47 -8.44 3.24 16.19
CA HIS A 47 -8.94 4.28 15.30
C HIS A 47 -8.74 5.69 15.91
N PHE A 48 -9.02 5.87 17.21
CA PHE A 48 -8.96 7.18 17.85
C PHE A 48 -7.60 7.55 18.44
N LYS A 49 -6.81 6.58 18.89
CA LYS A 49 -5.51 6.81 19.54
C LYS A 49 -4.31 6.38 18.71
N GLY A 50 -4.49 5.52 17.73
CA GLY A 50 -3.42 5.03 16.87
C GLY A 50 -3.08 6.03 15.78
N GLY A 51 -1.78 6.19 15.46
CA GLY A 51 -1.34 6.83 14.23
C GLY A 51 -1.55 5.87 13.08
N GLN A 52 -2.70 5.98 12.40
CA GLN A 52 -2.98 5.15 11.23
C GLN A 52 -2.16 5.60 10.03
N ASN A 53 -1.89 4.68 9.10
CA ASN A 53 -1.34 5.02 7.80
C ASN A 53 -2.17 6.14 7.16
N PRO A 54 -1.53 7.15 6.56
CA PRO A 54 -2.25 8.27 5.97
C PRO A 54 -3.24 7.74 4.91
N SER A 55 -4.51 8.01 5.11
CA SER A 55 -5.52 7.79 4.09
C SER A 55 -5.28 8.79 2.98
N GLY A 56 -4.84 8.32 1.81
CA GLY A 56 -4.63 9.18 0.65
C GLY A 56 -5.94 9.75 0.13
N VAL A 57 -5.87 10.93 -0.42
CA VAL A 57 -6.95 11.50 -1.24
C VAL A 57 -6.77 10.96 -2.65
N ARG A 58 -7.86 10.46 -3.26
CA ARG A 58 -7.85 10.00 -4.65
C ARG A 58 -8.71 10.93 -5.50
N ALA A 59 -8.11 11.53 -6.51
CA ALA A 59 -8.80 12.37 -7.50
C ALA A 59 -8.66 11.76 -8.91
N ARG A 60 -9.62 12.01 -9.77
CA ARG A 60 -9.47 11.67 -11.20
C ARG A 60 -8.53 12.68 -11.86
N VAL A 61 -7.65 12.18 -12.69
CA VAL A 61 -6.72 12.99 -13.49
C VAL A 61 -6.54 12.35 -14.86
N ASN A 62 -6.41 13.17 -15.90
CA ASN A 62 -5.99 12.67 -17.20
C ASN A 62 -4.52 12.23 -17.09
N PRO A 63 -4.11 11.02 -17.53
CA PRO A 63 -2.73 10.56 -17.45
C PRO A 63 -1.72 11.53 -18.08
N GLN A 64 -2.06 12.14 -19.20
CA GLN A 64 -1.18 13.11 -19.88
C GLN A 64 -1.02 14.41 -19.06
N ASP A 65 -2.07 14.89 -18.42
CA ASP A 65 -1.99 16.05 -17.52
C ASP A 65 -1.12 15.75 -16.30
N PHE A 66 -1.18 14.52 -15.78
CA PHE A 66 -0.30 14.10 -14.69
C PHE A 66 1.17 14.06 -15.13
N VAL A 67 1.46 13.53 -16.33
CA VAL A 67 2.81 13.57 -16.92
C VAL A 67 3.31 15.00 -17.03
N ALA A 68 2.49 15.92 -17.54
CA ALA A 68 2.88 17.33 -17.68
C ALA A 68 3.21 17.97 -16.30
N ARG A 69 2.47 17.63 -15.24
CA ARG A 69 2.79 18.07 -13.87
C ARG A 69 4.11 17.50 -13.37
N VAL A 70 4.37 16.22 -13.62
CA VAL A 70 5.65 15.57 -13.26
C VAL A 70 6.82 16.20 -13.99
N GLU A 71 6.70 16.43 -15.30
CA GLU A 71 7.77 17.06 -16.08
C GLU A 71 8.03 18.51 -15.62
N LYS A 72 6.97 19.27 -15.36
CA LYS A 72 7.12 20.60 -14.77
C LYS A 72 7.84 20.52 -13.42
N PHE A 73 7.45 19.62 -12.53
CA PHE A 73 8.06 19.41 -11.23
C PHE A 73 9.55 19.04 -11.36
N VAL A 74 9.90 18.17 -12.31
CA VAL A 74 11.29 17.83 -12.58
C VAL A 74 12.08 19.04 -13.07
N ASN A 75 11.54 19.81 -14.00
CA ASN A 75 12.20 21.02 -14.51
C ASN A 75 12.43 22.07 -13.42
N ASP A 76 11.47 22.23 -12.50
CA ASP A 76 11.54 23.24 -11.45
C ASP A 76 12.57 22.84 -10.33
N TYR A 77 12.76 21.53 -10.07
CA TYR A 77 13.50 21.07 -8.89
C TYR A 77 14.65 20.11 -9.17
N LYS A 78 15.03 19.88 -10.43
CA LYS A 78 16.14 19.01 -10.80
C LYS A 78 17.46 19.56 -10.25
N VAL A 79 18.20 18.68 -9.54
CA VAL A 79 19.54 18.99 -8.98
C VAL A 79 20.65 18.15 -9.61
N GLY A 80 20.33 17.19 -10.46
CA GLY A 80 21.27 16.31 -11.12
C GLY A 80 20.61 15.05 -11.65
N ASP A 81 21.41 14.09 -12.04
CA ASP A 81 20.96 12.76 -12.45
C ASP A 81 21.58 11.69 -11.57
N ASP A 82 20.89 10.59 -11.36
CA ASP A 82 21.42 9.44 -10.65
C ASP A 82 22.33 8.59 -11.57
N LYS A 83 22.85 7.46 -11.03
CA LYS A 83 23.72 6.54 -11.78
C LYS A 83 23.01 5.85 -12.96
N SER A 84 21.68 5.82 -12.97
CA SER A 84 20.87 5.26 -14.04
C SER A 84 20.41 6.31 -15.07
N GLY A 85 20.80 7.57 -14.89
CA GLY A 85 20.41 8.67 -15.75
C GLY A 85 19.02 9.24 -15.43
N LEU A 86 18.43 8.87 -14.30
CA LEU A 86 17.15 9.43 -13.87
C LEU A 86 17.36 10.77 -13.16
N PRO A 87 16.52 11.79 -13.44
CA PRO A 87 16.62 13.07 -12.76
C PRO A 87 16.38 12.92 -11.25
N VAL A 88 17.25 13.54 -10.48
CA VAL A 88 17.11 13.70 -9.03
C VAL A 88 16.52 15.08 -8.76
N VAL A 89 15.41 15.11 -8.03
CA VAL A 89 14.70 16.35 -7.69
C VAL A 89 14.76 16.62 -6.18
N ALA A 90 15.01 17.86 -5.79
CA ALA A 90 15.12 18.29 -4.39
C ALA A 90 14.15 19.46 -4.10
N PRO A 91 12.85 19.19 -3.97
CA PRO A 91 11.86 20.23 -3.71
C PRO A 91 11.97 20.78 -2.28
N PRO A 92 11.60 22.06 -2.03
CA PRO A 92 11.60 22.62 -0.70
C PRO A 92 10.55 21.98 0.22
N PRO A 93 10.72 22.02 1.54
CA PRO A 93 9.72 21.61 2.51
C PRO A 93 8.35 22.26 2.27
N GLY A 94 7.28 21.47 2.41
CA GLY A 94 5.91 21.93 2.19
C GLY A 94 5.40 21.78 0.75
N SER A 95 6.27 21.36 -0.17
CA SER A 95 5.89 21.19 -1.59
C SER A 95 4.99 19.97 -1.82
N ASP A 96 4.19 20.08 -2.89
CA ASP A 96 3.66 18.92 -3.58
C ASP A 96 4.77 18.26 -4.39
N ILE A 97 4.94 16.96 -4.20
CA ILE A 97 5.96 16.15 -4.87
C ILE A 97 5.29 15.07 -5.71
N TYR A 98 5.82 14.81 -6.87
CA TYR A 98 5.19 13.95 -7.85
C TYR A 98 6.04 12.73 -8.17
N MET A 99 5.40 11.55 -8.24
CA MET A 99 6.03 10.30 -8.64
C MET A 99 5.15 9.59 -9.66
N LEU A 100 5.73 9.24 -10.78
CA LEU A 100 5.08 8.56 -11.89
C LEU A 100 5.53 7.10 -11.95
N GLY A 101 4.58 6.17 -11.98
CA GLY A 101 4.80 4.78 -12.37
C GLY A 101 4.57 4.61 -13.88
N ARG A 102 5.52 3.96 -14.55
CA ARG A 102 5.39 3.51 -15.95
C ARG A 102 6.18 2.22 -16.13
N MET A 103 5.88 1.43 -17.12
CA MET A 103 6.60 0.18 -17.42
C MET A 103 8.07 0.45 -17.77
N TRP A 104 9.04 0.10 -17.00
CA TRP A 104 9.11 -0.53 -15.68
C TRP A 104 9.98 0.35 -14.79
N GLN A 105 9.52 1.56 -14.56
CA GLN A 105 10.31 2.64 -13.98
C GLN A 105 9.48 3.50 -13.04
N TRP A 106 10.09 3.93 -11.95
CA TRP A 106 9.64 5.01 -11.10
C TRP A 106 10.36 6.31 -11.47
N TYR A 107 9.64 7.40 -11.65
CA TYR A 107 10.17 8.66 -12.12
C TYR A 107 9.56 9.86 -11.40
N PRO A 108 10.37 10.84 -10.92
CA PRO A 108 11.83 10.90 -10.85
C PRO A 108 12.37 10.24 -9.56
N VAL A 109 13.67 10.36 -9.29
CA VAL A 109 14.27 10.10 -7.96
C VAL A 109 14.00 11.29 -7.07
N LEU A 110 13.39 11.05 -5.89
CA LEU A 110 13.10 12.11 -4.92
C LEU A 110 14.23 12.22 -3.89
N ARG A 111 14.68 13.46 -3.65
CA ARG A 111 15.58 13.82 -2.54
C ARG A 111 14.80 14.74 -1.61
N LEU A 112 14.55 14.27 -0.38
CA LEU A 112 13.68 14.93 0.60
C LEU A 112 14.46 15.25 1.87
N LYS A 113 14.01 16.26 2.62
CA LYS A 113 14.58 16.60 3.93
C LYS A 113 13.88 15.83 5.05
N GLU A 114 14.68 15.30 5.98
CA GLU A 114 14.16 14.68 7.20
C GLU A 114 13.34 15.69 8.02
N GLY A 115 12.23 15.21 8.58
CA GLY A 115 11.29 16.03 9.38
C GLY A 115 10.43 17.00 8.59
N ALA A 116 10.68 17.16 7.28
CA ALA A 116 9.89 18.06 6.44
C ALA A 116 8.58 17.43 5.98
N ARG A 117 7.54 18.25 5.82
CA ARG A 117 6.23 17.81 5.32
C ARG A 117 6.18 17.93 3.81
N TYR A 118 5.60 16.92 3.15
CA TYR A 118 5.34 16.92 1.72
C TYR A 118 3.97 16.32 1.43
N THR A 119 3.36 16.70 0.30
CA THR A 119 2.23 15.96 -0.27
C THR A 119 2.74 15.16 -1.46
N LEU A 120 2.79 13.83 -1.31
CA LEU A 120 3.23 12.93 -2.38
C LEU A 120 2.04 12.59 -3.28
N HIS A 121 2.15 12.94 -4.55
CA HIS A 121 1.22 12.60 -5.63
C HIS A 121 1.75 11.42 -6.43
N LEU A 122 0.95 10.38 -6.53
CA LEU A 122 1.28 9.14 -7.24
C LEU A 122 0.27 8.87 -8.34
N SER A 123 0.75 8.53 -9.53
CA SER A 123 -0.11 8.05 -10.62
C SER A 123 0.64 7.11 -11.55
N SER A 124 -0.10 6.46 -12.43
CA SER A 124 0.42 5.66 -13.53
C SER A 124 -0.08 6.19 -14.88
N VAL A 125 0.69 5.96 -15.96
CA VAL A 125 0.30 6.37 -17.31
C VAL A 125 -0.09 5.21 -18.22
N ASP A 126 0.21 3.99 -17.84
CA ASP A 126 0.03 2.80 -18.67
C ASP A 126 -0.86 1.75 -18.03
N ILE A 127 -0.39 1.04 -17.02
CA ILE A 127 -1.12 -0.03 -16.34
C ILE A 127 -1.07 0.16 -14.83
N ASN A 128 -1.68 -0.74 -14.08
CA ASN A 128 -1.59 -0.74 -12.62
C ASN A 128 -0.19 -1.11 -12.16
N HIS A 129 0.32 -0.37 -11.18
CA HIS A 129 1.55 -0.69 -10.45
C HIS A 129 1.30 -0.67 -8.96
N GLY A 130 2.12 -1.39 -8.20
CA GLY A 130 2.12 -1.32 -6.74
C GLY A 130 3.26 -0.45 -6.25
N PHE A 131 2.96 0.69 -5.65
CA PHE A 131 3.96 1.53 -4.99
C PHE A 131 4.20 1.02 -3.58
N SER A 132 5.37 0.44 -3.31
CA SER A 132 5.78 0.01 -1.98
C SER A 132 7.10 0.66 -1.60
N LEU A 133 7.08 1.51 -0.59
CA LEU A 133 8.28 2.20 -0.10
C LEU A 133 8.93 1.37 1.02
N TYR A 134 10.02 0.71 0.71
CA TYR A 134 10.74 -0.16 1.64
C TYR A 134 11.85 0.58 2.39
N PRO A 135 12.02 0.35 3.72
CA PRO A 135 11.30 -0.57 4.62
C PRO A 135 10.08 0.06 5.32
N VAL A 136 9.52 1.12 4.77
CA VAL A 136 8.37 1.83 5.34
C VAL A 136 7.08 1.08 5.01
N ASN A 137 6.12 1.04 5.93
CA ASN A 137 4.80 0.48 5.67
C ASN A 137 3.91 1.47 4.90
N LEU A 138 4.35 1.83 3.69
CA LEU A 138 3.62 2.69 2.76
C LEU A 138 3.44 1.94 1.45
N ASN A 139 2.21 1.51 1.18
CA ASN A 139 1.90 0.61 0.10
C ASN A 139 0.56 0.99 -0.57
N PHE A 140 0.59 1.25 -1.87
CA PHE A 140 -0.58 1.67 -2.64
C PHE A 140 -0.58 1.04 -4.02
N GLN A 141 -1.75 0.58 -4.44
CA GLN A 141 -1.98 0.30 -5.86
C GLN A 141 -2.23 1.63 -6.57
N ILE A 142 -1.44 1.94 -7.59
CA ILE A 142 -1.64 3.10 -8.45
C ILE A 142 -2.25 2.67 -9.78
N VAL A 143 -3.32 3.34 -10.15
CA VAL A 143 -4.15 3.04 -11.33
C VAL A 143 -4.12 4.21 -12.29
N PRO A 144 -3.96 3.99 -13.59
CA PRO A 144 -4.05 5.06 -14.58
C PRO A 144 -5.35 5.85 -14.46
N GLY A 145 -5.27 7.16 -14.62
CA GLY A 145 -6.43 8.05 -14.51
C GLY A 145 -6.79 8.50 -13.10
N TYR A 146 -5.95 8.18 -12.10
CA TYR A 146 -6.11 8.63 -10.72
C TYR A 146 -4.82 9.21 -10.16
N ASP A 147 -4.94 10.33 -9.46
CA ASP A 147 -3.90 10.93 -8.62
C ASP A 147 -4.15 10.54 -7.16
N TYR A 148 -3.17 9.91 -6.54
CA TYR A 148 -3.18 9.50 -5.14
C TYR A 148 -2.33 10.47 -4.34
N GLY A 149 -2.96 11.41 -3.63
CA GLY A 149 -2.29 12.39 -2.78
C GLY A 149 -2.09 11.89 -1.35
N LEU A 150 -0.85 11.88 -0.87
CA LEU A 150 -0.46 11.39 0.45
C LEU A 150 0.34 12.44 1.19
N LYS A 151 -0.05 12.78 2.40
CA LYS A 151 0.78 13.61 3.29
C LYS A 151 1.84 12.74 3.95
N ILE A 152 3.12 13.05 3.70
CA ILE A 152 4.25 12.32 4.26
C ILE A 152 5.18 13.25 5.03
N VAL A 153 5.82 12.69 6.06
CA VAL A 153 6.89 13.32 6.82
C VAL A 153 7.99 12.29 6.97
N PRO A 154 9.07 12.37 6.17
CA PRO A 154 10.22 11.48 6.35
C PRO A 154 10.82 11.72 7.74
N ASN A 155 10.88 10.68 8.56
CA ASN A 155 11.35 10.78 9.94
C ASN A 155 12.70 10.08 10.20
N LYS A 156 13.36 9.67 9.14
CA LYS A 156 14.65 9.02 9.18
C LYS A 156 15.40 9.29 7.88
N SER A 157 16.65 9.71 7.99
CA SER A 157 17.56 9.86 6.85
C SER A 157 18.02 8.51 6.29
N GLY A 158 18.37 8.49 5.03
CA GLY A 158 18.87 7.30 4.34
C GLY A 158 18.30 7.11 2.94
N ASP A 159 18.66 5.99 2.33
CA ASP A 159 18.23 5.57 1.01
C ASP A 159 17.06 4.58 1.12
N PHE A 160 15.91 4.95 0.61
CA PHE A 160 14.70 4.14 0.59
C PHE A 160 14.42 3.64 -0.82
N ARG A 161 14.01 2.39 -0.94
CA ARG A 161 13.67 1.79 -2.24
C ARG A 161 12.16 1.79 -2.45
N ILE A 162 11.75 2.11 -3.67
CA ILE A 162 10.39 1.90 -4.13
C ILE A 162 10.40 0.61 -4.94
N VAL A 163 9.56 -0.35 -4.56
CA VAL A 163 9.43 -1.63 -5.24
C VAL A 163 8.03 -1.74 -5.81
N CYS A 164 7.90 -2.12 -7.07
CA CYS A 164 6.61 -2.48 -7.63
C CYS A 164 6.19 -3.86 -7.11
N ASN A 165 5.06 -3.96 -6.42
CA ASN A 165 4.53 -5.20 -5.86
C ASN A 165 3.20 -5.66 -6.48
N GLU A 166 2.80 -5.04 -7.61
CA GLU A 166 1.70 -5.48 -8.47
C GLU A 166 2.28 -5.91 -9.82
N PHE A 167 1.93 -7.11 -10.29
CA PHE A 167 2.47 -7.62 -11.55
C PHE A 167 2.12 -6.71 -12.71
N CYS A 168 3.15 -6.10 -13.31
CA CYS A 168 3.05 -5.12 -14.39
C CYS A 168 3.79 -5.56 -15.68
N GLY A 169 3.92 -6.85 -15.91
CA GLY A 169 4.52 -7.41 -17.13
C GLY A 169 5.96 -7.92 -16.95
N ILE A 170 6.65 -8.16 -18.04
CA ILE A 170 7.95 -8.87 -18.09
C ILE A 170 9.03 -8.20 -17.22
N GLY A 171 9.09 -6.87 -17.21
CA GLY A 171 10.08 -6.10 -16.42
C GLY A 171 9.67 -5.82 -14.98
N HIS A 172 8.59 -6.40 -14.48
CA HIS A 172 8.09 -6.17 -13.12
C HIS A 172 9.17 -6.35 -12.04
N HIS A 173 9.96 -7.39 -12.13
CA HIS A 173 11.01 -7.71 -11.16
C HIS A 173 12.18 -6.69 -11.15
N MET A 174 12.30 -5.86 -12.17
CA MET A 174 13.32 -4.81 -12.27
C MET A 174 12.79 -3.41 -11.92
N MET A 175 11.47 -3.28 -11.71
CA MET A 175 10.84 -1.99 -11.43
C MET A 175 11.10 -1.52 -10.00
N VAL A 176 12.28 -0.96 -9.80
CA VAL A 176 12.76 -0.42 -8.52
C VAL A 176 13.07 1.07 -8.69
N GLY A 177 12.60 1.89 -7.76
CA GLY A 177 12.89 3.32 -7.67
C GLY A 177 13.61 3.67 -6.37
N LYS A 178 13.87 4.97 -6.18
CA LYS A 178 14.62 5.47 -5.04
C LYS A 178 14.03 6.76 -4.49
N VAL A 179 14.03 6.85 -3.16
CA VAL A 179 13.84 8.10 -2.40
C VAL A 179 15.05 8.25 -1.48
N VAL A 180 15.69 9.41 -1.50
CA VAL A 180 16.79 9.78 -0.61
C VAL A 180 16.26 10.77 0.43
N VAL A 181 16.52 10.53 1.69
CA VAL A 181 16.17 11.44 2.79
C VAL A 181 17.46 11.93 3.47
N GLU A 182 17.64 13.21 3.55
CA GLU A 182 18.81 13.91 4.16
C GLU A 182 18.38 14.94 5.21
#